data_6012b890eeb0b7058b9af4a6a081e127
#
_entry.id   6012b890eeb0b7058b9af4a6a081e127
#
_cell.length_a   1.000
_cell.length_b   1.000
_cell.length_c   1.000
_cell.angle_alpha   90.00
_cell.angle_beta   90.00
_cell.angle_gamma   90.00
#
_symmetry.space_group_name_H-M   'P 1'
#
loop_
_entity.id
_entity.type
_entity.pdbx_description
1 polymer ?
#
loop_
_entity_poly.entity_id
_entity_poly.type
_entity_poly.pdbx_seq_one_letter_code
_entity_poly.pdbx_strand_id
1 'polypeptide(L)'
;MMQGILIVDKPMDWTSFDVVAKLRGVLGTRKLGHSGTLDPMATGVLPVFCGGASKAVDLQLNHDKTYRATLRLGARTDSGDSTGTVLETAPVTAGEKELLAVLPQFIGPQMQVPPMYSAVKINGQPLYKLAREGVTVERKARPIEIYGIEYGGSPAENEYVLTVRCSKGTYIRTLLEEIATAMGQKGTMSALRRTAAGLYTEADAHTLEEILAAKEQGRAALEALMLPVESVFTPLPLLVVEPWVEQHLYNGCPTSRYPAADGRYRVRNAAGQFLGLANITGGVLRVEKLFVERN
;
A
#
# COMPACT_ATOMS: atom_id res chain seq x y z
N MET A 1 17.61 5.15 -18.04
CA MET A 1 16.42 4.29 -17.71
C MET A 1 15.46 5.16 -16.90
N MET A 2 14.12 4.98 -17.02
CA MET A 2 13.15 5.75 -16.24
C MET A 2 13.21 5.28 -14.79
N GLN A 3 13.24 6.23 -13.83
CA GLN A 3 13.37 5.93 -12.41
C GLN A 3 12.50 6.89 -11.60
N GLY A 4 11.71 6.36 -10.68
CA GLY A 4 10.83 7.16 -9.82
C GLY A 4 9.67 6.33 -9.32
N ILE A 5 8.66 7.00 -8.78
CA ILE A 5 7.46 6.38 -8.23
C ILE A 5 6.26 6.96 -8.95
N LEU A 6 5.49 6.11 -9.61
CA LEU A 6 4.24 6.49 -10.25
C LEU A 6 3.09 6.06 -9.35
N ILE A 7 2.26 7.00 -8.95
CA ILE A 7 1.07 6.70 -8.16
C ILE A 7 -0.09 6.50 -9.13
N VAL A 8 -0.61 5.28 -9.17
CA VAL A 8 -1.67 4.91 -10.12
C VAL A 8 -3.01 4.88 -9.39
N ASP A 9 -4.01 5.53 -9.94
CA ASP A 9 -5.41 5.26 -9.59
C ASP A 9 -5.81 3.94 -10.26
N LYS A 10 -5.73 2.84 -9.50
CA LYS A 10 -6.03 1.51 -10.03
C LYS A 10 -7.53 1.43 -10.40
N PRO A 11 -7.88 1.16 -11.65
CA PRO A 11 -9.27 0.99 -12.02
C PRO A 11 -9.87 -0.29 -11.45
N MET A 12 -11.19 -0.37 -11.42
CA MET A 12 -11.96 -1.57 -11.11
C MET A 12 -11.65 -2.70 -12.11
N ASP A 13 -11.79 -3.94 -11.69
CA ASP A 13 -11.62 -5.18 -12.46
C ASP A 13 -10.19 -5.45 -12.98
N TRP A 14 -9.23 -4.67 -12.53
CA TRP A 14 -7.81 -4.90 -12.75
C TRP A 14 -7.15 -5.46 -11.49
N THR A 15 -6.28 -6.46 -11.65
CA THR A 15 -5.36 -6.82 -10.57
C THR A 15 -4.22 -5.80 -10.49
N SER A 16 -3.58 -5.68 -9.33
CA SER A 16 -2.36 -4.87 -9.19
C SER A 16 -1.24 -5.35 -10.14
N PHE A 17 -1.22 -6.67 -10.47
CA PHE A 17 -0.29 -7.23 -11.42
C PHE A 17 -0.58 -6.79 -12.85
N ASP A 18 -1.85 -6.70 -13.27
CA ASP A 18 -2.23 -6.23 -14.61
C ASP A 18 -1.79 -4.78 -14.83
N VAL A 19 -1.96 -3.92 -13.81
CA VAL A 19 -1.45 -2.54 -13.83
C VAL A 19 0.06 -2.53 -14.03
N VAL A 20 0.81 -3.30 -13.24
CA VAL A 20 2.28 -3.39 -13.40
C VAL A 20 2.66 -3.95 -14.78
N ALA A 21 1.95 -4.96 -15.28
CA ALA A 21 2.20 -5.54 -16.60
C ALA A 21 1.98 -4.51 -17.72
N LYS A 22 0.90 -3.75 -17.66
CA LYS A 22 0.61 -2.64 -18.59
C LYS A 22 1.70 -1.58 -18.55
N LEU A 23 2.10 -1.16 -17.36
CA LEU A 23 3.12 -0.13 -17.16
C LEU A 23 4.51 -0.54 -17.63
N ARG A 24 4.85 -1.84 -17.68
CA ARG A 24 6.11 -2.31 -18.28
C ARG A 24 6.26 -1.86 -19.74
N GLY A 25 5.17 -1.98 -20.52
CA GLY A 25 5.14 -1.53 -21.92
C GLY A 25 5.10 -0.01 -22.06
N VAL A 26 4.45 0.68 -21.12
CA VAL A 26 4.35 2.15 -21.13
C VAL A 26 5.70 2.78 -20.80
N LEU A 27 6.35 2.32 -19.73
CA LEU A 27 7.59 2.91 -19.21
C LEU A 27 8.87 2.30 -19.79
N GLY A 28 8.75 1.29 -20.66
CA GLY A 28 9.90 0.64 -21.33
C GLY A 28 10.85 -0.05 -20.34
N THR A 29 10.37 -0.54 -19.20
CA THR A 29 11.20 -1.20 -18.18
C THR A 29 10.50 -2.39 -17.56
N ARG A 30 11.28 -3.45 -17.28
CA ARG A 30 10.79 -4.63 -16.56
C ARG A 30 10.92 -4.52 -15.04
N LYS A 31 11.76 -3.58 -14.55
CA LYS A 31 11.99 -3.36 -13.10
C LYS A 31 10.86 -2.49 -12.55
N LEU A 32 9.74 -3.11 -12.24
CA LEU A 32 8.59 -2.48 -11.59
C LEU A 32 8.17 -3.31 -10.39
N GLY A 33 7.83 -2.64 -9.30
CA GLY A 33 7.25 -3.22 -8.10
C GLY A 33 6.16 -2.31 -7.54
N HIS A 34 5.23 -2.82 -6.76
CA HIS A 34 4.20 -2.01 -6.10
C HIS A 34 4.22 -2.22 -4.58
N SER A 35 3.76 -1.23 -3.82
CA SER A 35 3.67 -1.30 -2.36
C SER A 35 2.26 -1.63 -1.89
N GLY A 36 1.91 -2.91 -1.96
CA GLY A 36 0.65 -3.45 -1.45
C GLY A 36 -0.41 -3.70 -2.53
N THR A 37 -0.80 -4.96 -2.61
CA THR A 37 -1.83 -5.45 -3.53
C THR A 37 -3.20 -4.83 -3.20
N LEU A 38 -3.97 -4.53 -4.24
CA LEU A 38 -5.40 -4.28 -4.20
C LEU A 38 -6.11 -5.43 -4.90
N ASP A 39 -7.26 -5.83 -4.35
CA ASP A 39 -8.15 -6.81 -4.96
C ASP A 39 -8.68 -6.30 -6.32
N PRO A 40 -9.12 -7.18 -7.25
CA PRO A 40 -9.61 -6.74 -8.56
C PRO A 40 -10.73 -5.70 -8.48
N MET A 41 -11.73 -5.91 -7.61
CA MET A 41 -12.84 -4.99 -7.41
C MET A 41 -12.45 -3.66 -6.76
N ALA A 42 -11.32 -3.62 -6.04
CA ALA A 42 -10.86 -2.43 -5.35
C ALA A 42 -10.24 -1.43 -6.33
N THR A 43 -10.42 -0.14 -6.05
CA THR A 43 -9.85 0.98 -6.81
C THR A 43 -8.89 1.82 -5.97
N GLY A 44 -8.27 2.83 -6.58
CA GLY A 44 -7.53 3.88 -5.87
C GLY A 44 -6.02 3.68 -5.83
N VAL A 45 -5.40 4.33 -4.89
CA VAL A 45 -3.96 4.59 -4.78
C VAL A 45 -3.10 3.33 -4.81
N LEU A 46 -2.34 3.12 -5.88
CA LEU A 46 -1.38 2.03 -6.06
C LEU A 46 0.00 2.61 -6.40
N PRO A 47 0.90 2.77 -5.42
CA PRO A 47 2.26 3.23 -5.70
C PRO A 47 3.06 2.17 -6.45
N VAL A 48 3.57 2.52 -7.64
CA VAL A 48 4.40 1.68 -8.50
C VAL A 48 5.80 2.27 -8.59
N PHE A 49 6.78 1.49 -8.20
CA PHE A 49 8.20 1.86 -8.12
C PHE A 49 8.93 1.39 -9.37
N CYS A 50 9.56 2.33 -10.08
CA CYS A 50 10.20 2.12 -11.38
C CYS A 50 11.72 2.10 -11.30
N GLY A 51 12.35 1.18 -12.00
CA GLY A 51 13.81 1.11 -12.11
C GLY A 51 14.50 0.90 -10.76
N GLY A 52 15.49 1.72 -10.46
CA GLY A 52 16.21 1.72 -9.18
C GLY A 52 15.33 2.00 -7.97
N ALA A 53 14.21 2.72 -8.16
CA ALA A 53 13.24 3.00 -7.10
C ALA A 53 12.61 1.73 -6.51
N SER A 54 12.55 0.62 -7.25
CA SER A 54 12.01 -0.66 -6.73
C SER A 54 12.73 -1.15 -5.47
N LYS A 55 13.98 -0.73 -5.25
CA LYS A 55 14.74 -1.01 -4.02
C LYS A 55 14.16 -0.30 -2.79
N ALA A 56 13.31 0.71 -2.97
CA ALA A 56 12.70 1.48 -1.87
C ALA A 56 11.40 0.84 -1.35
N VAL A 57 10.83 -0.13 -2.03
CA VAL A 57 9.55 -0.76 -1.65
C VAL A 57 9.58 -1.27 -0.20
N ASP A 58 10.64 -1.99 0.17
CA ASP A 58 10.79 -2.57 1.51
C ASP A 58 11.37 -1.58 2.55
N LEU A 59 11.83 -0.42 2.08
CA LEU A 59 12.47 0.60 2.93
C LEU A 59 11.53 1.74 3.32
N GLN A 60 10.29 1.71 2.86
CA GLN A 60 9.28 2.72 3.19
C GLN A 60 9.14 2.88 4.71
N LEU A 61 9.07 4.13 5.17
CA LEU A 61 8.94 4.46 6.60
C LEU A 61 7.52 4.31 7.11
N ASN A 62 6.56 4.54 6.24
CA ASN A 62 5.14 4.40 6.53
C ASN A 62 4.52 3.37 5.59
N HIS A 63 3.86 2.40 6.18
CA HIS A 63 3.14 1.34 5.47
C HIS A 63 1.63 1.37 5.71
N ASP A 64 1.12 2.40 6.40
CA ASP A 64 -0.30 2.54 6.72
C ASP A 64 -1.13 2.74 5.45
N LYS A 65 -2.40 2.40 5.54
CA LYS A 65 -3.36 2.58 4.46
C LYS A 65 -4.62 3.22 4.99
N THR A 66 -5.25 4.00 4.12
CA THR A 66 -6.62 4.48 4.36
C THR A 66 -7.51 3.98 3.24
N TYR A 67 -8.66 3.45 3.61
CA TYR A 67 -9.65 2.91 2.70
C TYR A 67 -11.00 3.55 2.96
N ARG A 68 -11.72 3.82 1.87
CA ARG A 68 -13.16 4.04 1.88
C ARG A 68 -13.81 2.75 1.42
N ALA A 69 -14.53 2.08 2.33
CA ALA A 69 -15.14 0.78 2.11
C ALA A 69 -16.65 0.86 2.34
N THR A 70 -17.42 0.08 1.59
CA THR A 70 -18.87 -0.03 1.80
C THR A 70 -19.18 -1.41 2.36
N LEU A 71 -19.75 -1.43 3.56
CA LEU A 71 -20.36 -2.61 4.17
C LEU A 71 -21.79 -2.74 3.64
N ARG A 72 -22.14 -3.90 3.10
CA ARG A 72 -23.53 -4.29 2.77
C ARG A 72 -23.97 -5.37 3.73
N LEU A 73 -25.11 -5.15 4.40
CA LEU A 73 -25.73 -6.14 5.27
C LEU A 73 -26.68 -7.06 4.51
N GLY A 74 -27.03 -8.20 5.11
CA GLY A 74 -28.02 -9.16 4.63
C GLY A 74 -27.44 -10.40 3.93
N ALA A 75 -26.15 -10.44 3.59
CA ALA A 75 -25.51 -11.58 2.97
C ALA A 75 -24.05 -11.74 3.40
N ARG A 76 -23.55 -12.97 3.42
CA ARG A 76 -22.13 -13.31 3.57
C ARG A 76 -21.66 -14.10 2.35
N THR A 77 -20.47 -13.82 1.85
CA THR A 77 -19.87 -14.47 0.68
C THR A 77 -18.60 -15.22 1.05
N ASP A 78 -18.15 -16.13 0.20
CA ASP A 78 -16.91 -16.90 0.38
C ASP A 78 -15.64 -16.06 0.27
N SER A 79 -15.67 -15.00 -0.54
CA SER A 79 -14.57 -14.05 -0.70
C SER A 79 -14.55 -12.92 0.35
N GLY A 80 -15.69 -12.69 1.04
CA GLY A 80 -15.92 -11.55 1.92
C GLY A 80 -16.22 -10.24 1.17
N ASP A 81 -16.38 -10.30 -0.16
CA ASP A 81 -16.80 -9.18 -1.00
C ASP A 81 -17.93 -9.58 -1.96
N SER A 82 -18.53 -8.61 -2.63
CA SER A 82 -19.70 -8.80 -3.50
C SER A 82 -19.42 -9.61 -4.78
N THR A 83 -18.16 -9.94 -5.07
CA THR A 83 -17.77 -10.75 -6.25
C THR A 83 -17.78 -12.24 -5.96
N GLY A 84 -17.84 -12.64 -4.69
CA GLY A 84 -17.86 -14.03 -4.25
C GLY A 84 -19.23 -14.68 -4.33
N THR A 85 -19.23 -15.99 -4.10
CA THR A 85 -20.46 -16.79 -4.01
C THR A 85 -21.15 -16.53 -2.67
N VAL A 86 -22.46 -16.27 -2.71
CA VAL A 86 -23.26 -16.09 -1.48
C VAL A 86 -23.33 -17.42 -0.73
N LEU A 87 -22.88 -17.42 0.51
CA LEU A 87 -22.92 -18.58 1.41
C LEU A 87 -24.16 -18.56 2.32
N GLU A 88 -24.53 -17.37 2.78
CA GLU A 88 -25.63 -17.18 3.72
C GLU A 88 -26.36 -15.87 3.43
N THR A 89 -27.67 -15.88 3.63
CA THR A 89 -28.50 -14.67 3.64
C THR A 89 -29.31 -14.60 4.93
N ALA A 90 -29.60 -13.38 5.41
CA ALA A 90 -30.45 -13.17 6.56
C ALA A 90 -31.19 -11.83 6.41
N PRO A 91 -32.41 -11.69 6.97
CA PRO A 91 -33.07 -10.39 7.07
C PRO A 91 -32.22 -9.39 7.84
N VAL A 92 -32.17 -8.14 7.37
CA VAL A 92 -31.48 -7.08 8.07
C VAL A 92 -32.40 -6.51 9.16
N THR A 93 -31.92 -6.52 10.41
CA THR A 93 -32.66 -6.09 11.58
C THR A 93 -31.96 -5.00 12.39
N ALA A 94 -30.72 -4.67 12.00
CA ALA A 94 -29.90 -3.65 12.62
C ALA A 94 -29.52 -2.58 11.57
N GLY A 95 -29.32 -1.35 12.02
CA GLY A 95 -29.05 -0.21 11.15
C GLY A 95 -27.87 0.63 11.61
N GLU A 96 -27.88 1.90 11.23
CA GLU A 96 -26.83 2.87 11.52
C GLU A 96 -26.53 2.97 13.03
N LYS A 97 -27.56 2.99 13.87
CA LYS A 97 -27.41 3.12 15.33
C LYS A 97 -26.57 1.96 15.91
N GLU A 98 -26.89 0.74 15.53
CA GLU A 98 -26.18 -0.47 15.95
C GLU A 98 -24.77 -0.51 15.38
N LEU A 99 -24.59 -0.09 14.13
CA LEU A 99 -23.28 0.06 13.50
C LEU A 99 -22.40 1.01 14.32
N LEU A 100 -22.86 2.23 14.59
CA LEU A 100 -22.09 3.23 15.34
C LEU A 100 -21.75 2.76 16.77
N ALA A 101 -22.61 1.97 17.38
CA ALA A 101 -22.38 1.42 18.72
C ALA A 101 -21.25 0.37 18.76
N VAL A 102 -21.03 -0.38 17.65
CA VAL A 102 -20.01 -1.43 17.61
C VAL A 102 -18.65 -0.94 17.09
N LEU A 103 -18.57 0.13 16.27
CA LEU A 103 -17.32 0.60 15.68
C LEU A 103 -16.18 0.82 16.67
N PRO A 104 -16.39 1.40 17.87
CA PRO A 104 -15.30 1.68 18.81
C PRO A 104 -14.51 0.43 19.25
N GLN A 105 -15.13 -0.75 19.29
CA GLN A 105 -14.46 -2.00 19.70
C GLN A 105 -13.45 -2.53 18.68
N PHE A 106 -13.48 -2.01 17.44
CA PHE A 106 -12.56 -2.38 16.38
C PHE A 106 -11.35 -1.45 16.26
N ILE A 107 -11.27 -0.40 17.08
CA ILE A 107 -10.14 0.55 17.06
C ILE A 107 -9.04 0.04 17.98
N GLY A 108 -7.79 0.12 17.52
CA GLY A 108 -6.59 -0.28 18.24
C GLY A 108 -5.96 -1.59 17.73
N PRO A 109 -4.99 -2.13 18.49
CA PRO A 109 -4.31 -3.39 18.15
C PRO A 109 -5.25 -4.59 18.27
N GLN A 110 -5.23 -5.48 17.28
CA GLN A 110 -6.03 -6.70 17.28
C GLN A 110 -5.39 -7.81 16.47
N MET A 111 -5.91 -9.02 16.61
CA MET A 111 -5.49 -10.19 15.83
C MET A 111 -6.52 -10.51 14.76
N GLN A 112 -6.11 -10.53 13.50
CA GLN A 112 -7.00 -10.82 12.37
C GLN A 112 -6.58 -12.10 11.65
N VAL A 113 -7.53 -12.98 11.34
CA VAL A 113 -7.30 -14.16 10.49
C VAL A 113 -7.40 -13.73 9.02
N PRO A 114 -6.33 -13.87 8.22
CA PRO A 114 -6.38 -13.54 6.80
C PRO A 114 -7.46 -14.35 6.07
N PRO A 115 -8.19 -13.77 5.09
CA PRO A 115 -9.16 -14.52 4.32
C PRO A 115 -8.47 -15.55 3.41
N MET A 116 -9.20 -16.58 2.95
CA MET A 116 -8.68 -17.55 1.99
C MET A 116 -8.30 -16.91 0.65
N TYR A 117 -9.08 -15.94 0.20
CA TYR A 117 -8.75 -15.14 -0.99
C TYR A 117 -7.69 -14.06 -0.66
N SER A 118 -6.46 -14.50 -0.37
CA SER A 118 -5.34 -13.60 -0.06
C SER A 118 -4.02 -14.08 -0.68
N ALA A 119 -3.06 -13.15 -0.78
CA ALA A 119 -1.70 -13.44 -1.27
C ALA A 119 -0.78 -14.08 -0.20
N VAL A 120 -1.29 -14.33 1.00
CA VAL A 120 -0.55 -15.04 2.06
C VAL A 120 -0.18 -16.43 1.55
N LYS A 121 1.07 -16.83 1.79
CA LYS A 121 1.56 -18.16 1.39
C LYS A 121 1.59 -19.12 2.59
N ILE A 122 1.10 -20.33 2.38
CA ILE A 122 1.28 -21.47 3.28
C ILE A 122 1.99 -22.57 2.48
N ASN A 123 3.09 -23.09 3.01
CA ASN A 123 3.93 -24.08 2.32
C ASN A 123 4.34 -23.65 0.89
N GLY A 124 4.62 -22.34 0.70
CA GLY A 124 5.04 -21.78 -0.58
C GLY A 124 3.88 -21.46 -1.56
N GLN A 125 2.66 -21.92 -1.29
CA GLN A 125 1.49 -21.73 -2.17
C GLN A 125 0.60 -20.60 -1.65
N PRO A 126 0.20 -19.62 -2.50
CA PRO A 126 -0.71 -18.55 -2.10
C PRO A 126 -2.11 -19.07 -1.78
N LEU A 127 -2.73 -18.56 -0.71
CA LEU A 127 -4.05 -18.98 -0.24
C LEU A 127 -5.14 -18.84 -1.31
N TYR A 128 -5.11 -17.77 -2.13
CA TYR A 128 -6.12 -17.58 -3.18
C TYR A 128 -6.14 -18.70 -4.23
N LYS A 129 -5.01 -19.41 -4.46
CA LYS A 129 -4.99 -20.58 -5.36
C LYS A 129 -5.74 -21.74 -4.74
N LEU A 130 -5.48 -22.04 -3.47
CA LEU A 130 -6.20 -23.07 -2.71
C LEU A 130 -7.69 -22.75 -2.64
N ALA A 131 -8.06 -21.49 -2.40
CA ALA A 131 -9.45 -21.04 -2.39
C ALA A 131 -10.17 -21.34 -3.71
N ARG A 132 -9.53 -21.06 -4.86
CA ARG A 132 -10.07 -21.35 -6.20
C ARG A 132 -10.23 -22.85 -6.48
N GLU A 133 -9.44 -23.69 -5.81
CA GLU A 133 -9.53 -25.14 -5.86
C GLU A 133 -10.55 -25.70 -4.84
N GLY A 134 -11.26 -24.83 -4.12
CA GLY A 134 -12.23 -25.21 -3.08
C GLY A 134 -11.58 -25.73 -1.79
N VAL A 135 -10.27 -25.59 -1.65
CA VAL A 135 -9.51 -26.05 -0.48
C VAL A 135 -9.45 -24.97 0.57
N THR A 136 -9.93 -25.27 1.77
CA THR A 136 -9.78 -24.42 2.95
C THR A 136 -8.69 -24.96 3.86
N VAL A 137 -7.79 -24.08 4.30
CA VAL A 137 -6.71 -24.43 5.23
C VAL A 137 -6.76 -23.56 6.48
N GLU A 138 -6.23 -24.09 7.58
CA GLU A 138 -6.10 -23.31 8.82
C GLU A 138 -5.13 -22.12 8.59
N ARG A 139 -5.51 -20.97 9.07
CA ARG A 139 -4.75 -19.73 8.94
C ARG A 139 -4.47 -19.15 10.32
N LYS A 140 -3.21 -18.84 10.57
CA LYS A 140 -2.81 -18.18 11.82
C LYS A 140 -3.24 -16.71 11.80
N ALA A 141 -3.85 -16.26 12.88
CA ALA A 141 -4.13 -14.84 13.09
C ALA A 141 -2.82 -14.04 13.09
N ARG A 142 -2.89 -12.80 12.61
CA ARG A 142 -1.76 -11.87 12.50
C ARG A 142 -2.10 -10.57 13.20
N PRO A 143 -1.12 -9.92 13.84
CA PRO A 143 -1.33 -8.63 14.46
C PRO A 143 -1.58 -7.57 13.38
N ILE A 144 -2.62 -6.79 13.60
CA ILE A 144 -2.98 -5.59 12.85
C ILE A 144 -3.33 -4.47 13.83
N GLU A 145 -3.41 -3.26 13.31
CA GLU A 145 -3.87 -2.11 14.09
C GLU A 145 -4.84 -1.28 13.24
N ILE A 146 -5.97 -0.95 13.79
CA ILE A 146 -6.94 -0.02 13.23
C ILE A 146 -6.79 1.30 13.98
N TYR A 147 -6.27 2.31 13.28
CA TYR A 147 -6.02 3.63 13.88
C TYR A 147 -7.28 4.47 14.01
N GLY A 148 -8.30 4.18 13.21
CA GLY A 148 -9.58 4.85 13.25
C GLY A 148 -10.55 4.32 12.21
N ILE A 149 -11.84 4.44 12.54
CA ILE A 149 -12.96 4.16 11.65
C ILE A 149 -13.91 5.33 11.73
N GLU A 150 -14.23 5.93 10.58
CA GLU A 150 -15.18 7.03 10.46
C GLU A 150 -16.37 6.60 9.62
N TYR A 151 -17.57 6.91 10.08
CA TYR A 151 -18.80 6.68 9.32
C TYR A 151 -19.00 7.77 8.28
N GLY A 152 -19.21 7.36 7.03
CA GLY A 152 -19.34 8.23 5.86
C GLY A 152 -20.76 8.30 5.27
N GLY A 153 -21.77 7.76 5.98
CA GLY A 153 -23.16 7.76 5.53
C GLY A 153 -23.61 6.45 4.91
N SER A 154 -24.88 6.41 4.50
CA SER A 154 -25.55 5.27 3.89
C SER A 154 -25.97 5.64 2.45
N PRO A 155 -25.25 5.14 1.42
CA PRO A 155 -25.52 5.48 0.04
C PRO A 155 -26.75 4.75 -0.53
N ALA A 156 -27.13 3.62 0.08
CA ALA A 156 -28.28 2.81 -0.29
C ALA A 156 -28.81 2.05 0.94
N GLU A 157 -29.98 1.44 0.80
CA GLU A 157 -30.55 0.60 1.86
C GLU A 157 -29.58 -0.53 2.22
N ASN A 158 -29.34 -0.73 3.54
CA ASN A 158 -28.44 -1.73 4.10
C ASN A 158 -26.97 -1.59 3.68
N GLU A 159 -26.56 -0.44 3.14
CA GLU A 159 -25.17 -0.13 2.81
C GLU A 159 -24.63 1.03 3.65
N TYR A 160 -23.42 0.87 4.16
CA TYR A 160 -22.76 1.82 5.07
C TYR A 160 -21.33 2.08 4.63
N VAL A 161 -20.99 3.33 4.38
CA VAL A 161 -19.63 3.75 4.02
C VAL A 161 -18.81 3.95 5.28
N LEU A 162 -17.64 3.33 5.33
CA LEU A 162 -16.66 3.47 6.40
C LEU A 162 -15.32 3.90 5.82
N THR A 163 -14.72 4.94 6.41
CA THR A 163 -13.32 5.30 6.16
C THR A 163 -12.47 4.66 7.24
N VAL A 164 -11.59 3.74 6.84
CA VAL A 164 -10.75 2.96 7.77
C VAL A 164 -9.28 3.31 7.56
N ARG A 165 -8.62 3.79 8.62
CA ARG A 165 -7.15 3.95 8.66
C ARG A 165 -6.54 2.79 9.45
N CYS A 166 -5.59 2.07 8.85
CA CYS A 166 -5.07 0.83 9.41
C CYS A 166 -3.61 0.55 9.03
N SER A 167 -2.99 -0.35 9.79
CA SER A 167 -1.66 -0.87 9.53
C SER A 167 -1.60 -1.75 8.28
N LYS A 168 -0.39 -2.00 7.77
CA LYS A 168 -0.18 -2.99 6.70
C LYS A 168 -0.69 -4.38 7.10
N GLY A 169 -1.20 -5.11 6.11
CA GLY A 169 -1.65 -6.49 6.32
C GLY A 169 -3.09 -6.62 6.80
N THR A 170 -3.79 -5.52 7.05
CA THR A 170 -5.22 -5.50 7.37
C THR A 170 -6.05 -5.86 6.14
N TYR A 171 -6.98 -6.79 6.31
CA TYR A 171 -7.98 -7.17 5.31
C TYR A 171 -9.30 -6.50 5.63
N ILE A 172 -9.68 -5.51 4.82
CA ILE A 172 -10.91 -4.73 5.03
C ILE A 172 -12.16 -5.63 4.87
N ARG A 173 -12.12 -6.62 3.98
CA ARG A 173 -13.18 -7.62 3.83
C ARG A 173 -13.48 -8.35 5.14
N THR A 174 -12.44 -8.83 5.80
CA THR A 174 -12.56 -9.51 7.11
C THR A 174 -13.08 -8.54 8.18
N LEU A 175 -12.55 -7.32 8.25
CA LEU A 175 -13.00 -6.30 9.19
C LEU A 175 -14.50 -5.99 9.04
N LEU A 176 -14.98 -5.81 7.81
CA LEU A 176 -16.40 -5.51 7.57
C LEU A 176 -17.32 -6.70 7.92
N GLU A 177 -16.87 -7.94 7.66
CA GLU A 177 -17.59 -9.15 8.08
C GLU A 177 -17.65 -9.26 9.61
N GLU A 178 -16.55 -8.97 10.31
CA GLU A 178 -16.48 -8.96 11.77
C GLU A 178 -17.37 -7.86 12.37
N ILE A 179 -17.40 -6.64 11.79
CA ILE A 179 -18.31 -5.55 12.19
C ILE A 179 -19.78 -5.98 12.04
N ALA A 180 -20.15 -6.55 10.88
CA ALA A 180 -21.51 -7.05 10.67
C ALA A 180 -21.87 -8.14 11.69
N THR A 181 -20.95 -9.05 11.99
CA THR A 181 -21.13 -10.10 13.00
C THR A 181 -21.35 -9.50 14.40
N ALA A 182 -20.61 -8.47 14.78
CA ALA A 182 -20.80 -7.77 16.05
C ALA A 182 -22.17 -7.05 16.15
N MET A 183 -22.75 -6.67 15.00
CA MET A 183 -24.12 -6.15 14.91
C MET A 183 -25.19 -7.27 14.97
N GLY A 184 -24.79 -8.55 15.04
CA GLY A 184 -25.70 -9.69 14.90
C GLY A 184 -26.20 -9.90 13.46
N GLN A 185 -25.51 -9.37 12.46
CA GLN A 185 -25.91 -9.40 11.07
C GLN A 185 -24.94 -10.23 10.20
N LYS A 186 -25.38 -10.60 9.00
CA LYS A 186 -24.51 -11.05 7.91
C LYS A 186 -24.09 -9.83 7.11
N GLY A 187 -22.83 -9.75 6.70
CA GLY A 187 -22.34 -8.62 5.92
C GLY A 187 -21.21 -9.00 4.98
N THR A 188 -21.05 -8.23 3.92
CA THR A 188 -20.00 -8.37 2.92
C THR A 188 -19.54 -6.99 2.46
N MET A 189 -18.36 -6.88 1.90
CA MET A 189 -17.85 -5.66 1.29
C MET A 189 -18.42 -5.48 -0.12
N SER A 190 -19.17 -4.39 -0.38
CA SER A 190 -19.72 -4.10 -1.71
C SER A 190 -18.84 -3.16 -2.53
N ALA A 191 -18.02 -2.32 -1.91
CA ALA A 191 -17.06 -1.45 -2.58
C ALA A 191 -15.81 -1.22 -1.72
N LEU A 192 -14.67 -0.99 -2.39
CA LEU A 192 -13.41 -0.65 -1.74
C LEU A 192 -12.61 0.32 -2.59
N ARG A 193 -12.22 1.45 -2.01
CA ARG A 193 -11.28 2.39 -2.59
C ARG A 193 -10.16 2.71 -1.62
N ARG A 194 -8.91 2.49 -2.01
CA ARG A 194 -7.76 2.92 -1.21
C ARG A 194 -7.47 4.39 -1.48
N THR A 195 -7.72 5.24 -0.48
CA THR A 195 -7.55 6.69 -0.58
C THR A 195 -6.14 7.15 -0.22
N ALA A 196 -5.40 6.33 0.57
CA ALA A 196 -4.00 6.60 0.87
C ALA A 196 -3.19 5.31 1.05
N ALA A 197 -1.89 5.36 0.71
CA ALA A 197 -0.92 4.30 0.91
C ALA A 197 0.44 4.90 1.30
N GLY A 198 0.83 4.77 2.57
CA GLY A 198 2.02 5.41 3.12
C GLY A 198 1.90 6.92 3.10
N LEU A 199 2.77 7.58 2.34
CA LEU A 199 2.80 9.03 2.19
C LEU A 199 1.95 9.54 1.00
N TYR A 200 1.39 8.64 0.19
CA TYR A 200 0.71 8.98 -1.06
C TYR A 200 -0.80 8.91 -0.89
N THR A 201 -1.49 9.86 -1.52
CA THR A 201 -2.95 10.02 -1.48
C THR A 201 -3.56 9.99 -2.88
N GLU A 202 -4.88 10.10 -2.96
CA GLU A 202 -5.60 10.21 -4.23
C GLU A 202 -5.15 11.45 -5.04
N ALA A 203 -4.70 12.52 -4.38
CA ALA A 203 -4.23 13.74 -5.05
C ALA A 203 -2.91 13.52 -5.85
N ASP A 204 -2.15 12.49 -5.51
CA ASP A 204 -0.90 12.13 -6.20
C ASP A 204 -1.15 11.13 -7.34
N ALA A 205 -2.36 10.58 -7.43
CA ALA A 205 -2.66 9.44 -8.29
C ALA A 205 -3.10 9.86 -9.69
N HIS A 206 -2.61 9.13 -10.69
CA HIS A 206 -2.95 9.29 -12.11
C HIS A 206 -3.72 8.07 -12.62
N THR A 207 -4.75 8.30 -13.42
CA THR A 207 -5.47 7.22 -14.09
C THR A 207 -4.60 6.57 -15.18
N LEU A 208 -4.98 5.37 -15.63
CA LEU A 208 -4.28 4.73 -16.75
C LEU A 208 -4.41 5.52 -18.04
N GLU A 209 -5.55 6.22 -18.24
CA GLU A 209 -5.81 7.09 -19.39
C GLU A 209 -4.84 8.27 -19.41
N GLU A 210 -4.66 8.96 -18.29
CA GLU A 210 -3.71 10.07 -18.15
C GLU A 210 -2.26 9.62 -18.40
N ILE A 211 -1.88 8.46 -17.86
CA ILE A 211 -0.56 7.89 -18.07
C ILE A 211 -0.33 7.52 -19.54
N LEU A 212 -1.34 6.97 -20.22
CA LEU A 212 -1.26 6.66 -21.64
C LEU A 212 -1.19 7.93 -22.50
N ALA A 213 -1.97 8.96 -22.17
CA ALA A 213 -1.91 10.26 -22.83
C ALA A 213 -0.53 10.91 -22.66
N ALA A 214 0.07 10.84 -21.47
CA ALA A 214 1.43 11.32 -21.25
C ALA A 214 2.48 10.53 -22.06
N LYS A 215 2.28 9.23 -22.25
CA LYS A 215 3.14 8.41 -23.12
C LYS A 215 3.14 8.91 -24.57
N GLU A 216 1.96 9.25 -25.13
CA GLU A 216 1.83 9.78 -26.48
C GLU A 216 2.51 11.16 -26.64
N GLN A 217 2.58 11.96 -25.56
CA GLN A 217 3.29 13.24 -25.52
C GLN A 217 4.82 13.07 -25.39
N GLY A 218 5.27 11.87 -25.07
CA GLY A 218 6.67 11.51 -24.98
C GLY A 218 7.25 11.35 -23.59
N ARG A 219 8.54 11.06 -23.55
CA ARG A 219 9.23 10.68 -22.30
C ARG A 219 9.17 11.74 -21.20
N ALA A 220 9.34 13.00 -21.55
CA ALA A 220 9.34 14.09 -20.56
C ALA A 220 7.98 14.22 -19.84
N ALA A 221 6.87 14.04 -20.57
CA ALA A 221 5.53 14.06 -19.97
C ALA A 221 5.31 12.89 -19.02
N LEU A 222 5.79 11.69 -19.35
CA LEU A 222 5.74 10.54 -18.43
C LEU A 222 6.61 10.76 -17.17
N GLU A 223 7.81 11.33 -17.34
CA GLU A 223 8.69 11.63 -16.20
C GLU A 223 8.09 12.69 -15.28
N ALA A 224 7.30 13.63 -15.82
CA ALA A 224 6.60 14.65 -15.03
C ALA A 224 5.50 14.09 -14.11
N LEU A 225 4.93 12.91 -14.43
CA LEU A 225 3.97 12.21 -13.56
C LEU A 225 4.65 11.43 -12.42
N MET A 226 5.99 11.32 -12.44
CA MET A 226 6.71 10.48 -11.49
C MET A 226 7.26 11.29 -10.33
N LEU A 227 7.02 10.80 -9.13
CA LEU A 227 7.66 11.33 -7.93
C LEU A 227 9.10 10.80 -7.80
N PRO A 228 10.02 11.62 -7.28
CA PRO A 228 11.39 11.18 -7.04
C PRO A 228 11.43 10.10 -5.94
N VAL A 229 12.40 9.18 -6.03
CA VAL A 229 12.59 8.11 -5.01
C VAL A 229 12.74 8.68 -3.61
N GLU A 230 13.37 9.84 -3.48
CA GLU A 230 13.56 10.53 -2.20
C GLU A 230 12.25 10.85 -1.49
N SER A 231 11.12 10.98 -2.22
CA SER A 231 9.80 11.27 -1.62
C SER A 231 9.38 10.26 -0.55
N VAL A 232 9.82 8.99 -0.65
CA VAL A 232 9.59 7.93 0.35
C VAL A 232 10.22 8.27 1.71
N PHE A 233 11.30 9.04 1.69
CA PHE A 233 12.20 9.25 2.83
C PHE A 233 12.13 10.67 3.38
N THR A 234 11.18 11.49 2.94
CA THR A 234 11.03 12.89 3.39
C THR A 234 10.91 13.06 4.91
N PRO A 235 10.34 12.09 5.69
CA PRO A 235 10.35 12.18 7.14
C PRO A 235 11.74 12.03 7.79
N LEU A 236 12.74 11.51 7.07
CA LEU A 236 14.11 11.41 7.59
C LEU A 236 14.82 12.77 7.50
N PRO A 237 15.72 13.10 8.46
CA PRO A 237 16.58 14.25 8.37
C PRO A 237 17.47 14.16 7.12
N LEU A 238 17.73 15.32 6.52
CA LEU A 238 18.61 15.44 5.36
C LEU A 238 20.06 15.58 5.81
N LEU A 239 20.95 14.84 5.16
CA LEU A 239 22.39 14.98 5.25
C LEU A 239 22.94 15.38 3.88
N VAL A 240 23.61 16.51 3.78
CA VAL A 240 24.33 16.93 2.58
C VAL A 240 25.80 16.60 2.81
N VAL A 241 26.40 15.79 1.90
CA VAL A 241 27.77 15.30 2.06
C VAL A 241 28.75 15.96 1.11
N GLU A 242 29.97 16.13 1.56
CA GLU A 242 31.11 16.60 0.78
C GLU A 242 31.53 15.56 -0.27
N PRO A 243 32.18 15.98 -1.39
CA PRO A 243 32.55 15.07 -2.47
C PRO A 243 33.40 13.84 -2.04
N TRP A 244 34.29 14.02 -1.07
CA TRP A 244 35.11 12.90 -0.57
C TRP A 244 34.27 11.91 0.24
N VAL A 245 33.24 12.36 0.98
CA VAL A 245 32.31 11.50 1.70
C VAL A 245 31.39 10.76 0.70
N GLU A 246 30.93 11.45 -0.33
CA GLU A 246 30.16 10.84 -1.42
C GLU A 246 30.95 9.65 -2.02
N GLN A 247 32.24 9.83 -2.29
CA GLN A 247 33.10 8.75 -2.80
C GLN A 247 33.21 7.58 -1.83
N HIS A 248 33.29 7.84 -0.51
CA HIS A 248 33.25 6.79 0.51
C HIS A 248 31.92 6.02 0.49
N LEU A 249 30.80 6.72 0.39
CA LEU A 249 29.47 6.08 0.30
C LEU A 249 29.35 5.18 -0.94
N TYR A 250 29.84 5.63 -2.10
CA TYR A 250 29.87 4.80 -3.32
C TYR A 250 30.69 3.52 -3.16
N ASN A 251 31.77 3.58 -2.40
CA ASN A 251 32.66 2.45 -2.18
C ASN A 251 32.24 1.58 -0.98
N GLY A 252 31.18 1.96 -0.26
CA GLY A 252 30.76 1.31 0.97
C GLY A 252 31.73 1.50 2.14
N CYS A 253 32.64 2.48 2.04
CA CYS A 253 33.62 2.79 3.08
C CYS A 253 32.97 3.62 4.20
N PRO A 254 33.14 3.23 5.47
CA PRO A 254 32.66 4.04 6.59
C PRO A 254 33.48 5.31 6.74
N THR A 255 32.81 6.39 7.18
CA THR A 255 33.47 7.66 7.52
C THR A 255 33.39 7.88 9.03
N SER A 256 34.52 7.83 9.70
CA SER A 256 34.64 7.99 11.16
C SER A 256 34.61 9.46 11.57
N ARG A 257 34.17 9.73 12.82
CA ARG A 257 34.06 11.08 13.41
C ARG A 257 33.24 12.05 12.57
N TYR A 258 32.14 11.52 11.98
CA TYR A 258 31.24 12.34 11.18
C TYR A 258 30.49 13.34 12.09
N PRO A 259 30.43 14.65 11.77
CA PRO A 259 29.93 15.69 12.67
C PRO A 259 28.41 15.82 12.62
N ALA A 260 27.66 14.72 12.80
CA ALA A 260 26.20 14.73 12.91
C ALA A 260 25.77 13.71 13.97
N ALA A 261 24.57 13.87 14.51
CA ALA A 261 24.01 13.00 15.53
C ALA A 261 23.81 11.57 15.01
N ASP A 262 23.80 10.59 15.92
CA ASP A 262 23.43 9.22 15.58
C ASP A 262 21.99 9.16 15.08
N GLY A 263 21.76 8.38 14.01
CA GLY A 263 20.46 8.27 13.38
C GLY A 263 20.51 7.82 11.93
N ARG A 264 19.32 7.72 11.34
CA ARG A 264 19.09 7.37 9.93
C ARG A 264 18.82 8.64 9.12
N TYR A 265 19.45 8.77 7.97
CA TYR A 265 19.43 9.97 7.15
C TYR A 265 19.12 9.67 5.69
N ARG A 266 18.41 10.58 5.03
CA ARG A 266 18.43 10.70 3.57
C ARG A 266 19.63 11.57 3.19
N VAL A 267 20.35 11.14 2.16
CA VAL A 267 21.63 11.75 1.79
C VAL A 267 21.58 12.37 0.43
N ARG A 268 22.04 13.63 0.32
CA ARG A 268 22.29 14.32 -0.96
C ARG A 268 23.77 14.70 -1.06
N ASN A 269 24.28 14.80 -2.29
CA ASN A 269 25.57 15.40 -2.53
C ASN A 269 25.48 16.94 -2.55
N ALA A 270 26.63 17.61 -2.68
CA ALA A 270 26.73 19.07 -2.72
C ALA A 270 25.98 19.71 -3.92
N ALA A 271 25.76 18.95 -4.99
CA ALA A 271 24.97 19.38 -6.14
C ALA A 271 23.44 19.18 -5.94
N GLY A 272 23.00 18.72 -4.75
CA GLY A 272 21.60 18.50 -4.42
C GLY A 272 21.02 17.20 -4.94
N GLN A 273 21.81 16.32 -5.55
CA GLN A 273 21.34 15.00 -6.04
C GLN A 273 21.13 14.06 -4.86
N PHE A 274 19.97 13.39 -4.80
CA PHE A 274 19.70 12.34 -3.84
C PHE A 274 20.55 11.11 -4.12
N LEU A 275 21.38 10.70 -3.17
CA LEU A 275 22.26 9.53 -3.27
C LEU A 275 21.60 8.29 -2.70
N GLY A 276 20.95 8.41 -1.52
CA GLY A 276 20.40 7.26 -0.83
C GLY A 276 20.18 7.48 0.66
N LEU A 277 20.30 6.39 1.40
CA LEU A 277 20.16 6.34 2.85
C LEU A 277 21.50 5.99 3.49
N ALA A 278 21.75 6.59 4.64
CA ALA A 278 22.89 6.27 5.48
C ALA A 278 22.49 6.29 6.96
N ASN A 279 23.29 5.59 7.77
CA ASN A 279 23.17 5.55 9.22
C ASN A 279 24.42 6.10 9.86
N ILE A 280 24.26 6.89 10.93
CA ILE A 280 25.34 7.29 11.83
C ILE A 280 25.15 6.54 13.14
N THR A 281 26.19 5.88 13.59
CA THR A 281 26.22 5.17 14.88
C THR A 281 27.59 5.36 15.51
N GLY A 282 27.64 5.91 16.72
CA GLY A 282 28.90 6.21 17.42
C GLY A 282 29.81 7.15 16.63
N GLY A 283 29.23 8.12 15.90
CA GLY A 283 29.94 9.05 15.05
C GLY A 283 30.54 8.42 13.78
N VAL A 284 30.11 7.23 13.38
CA VAL A 284 30.55 6.57 12.14
C VAL A 284 29.42 6.54 11.13
N LEU A 285 29.59 7.24 10.02
CA LEU A 285 28.66 7.25 8.89
C LEU A 285 28.87 6.02 8.02
N ARG A 286 27.79 5.27 7.75
CA ARG A 286 27.78 4.13 6.83
C ARG A 286 26.60 4.23 5.86
N VAL A 287 26.85 3.88 4.60
CA VAL A 287 25.77 3.75 3.62
C VAL A 287 24.84 2.59 4.00
N GLU A 288 23.53 2.83 3.94
CA GLU A 288 22.52 1.79 4.06
C GLU A 288 22.07 1.32 2.67
N LYS A 289 21.73 2.28 1.79
CA LYS A 289 21.26 1.99 0.44
C LYS A 289 21.52 3.14 -0.51
N LEU A 290 22.11 2.86 -1.68
CA LEU A 290 22.24 3.82 -2.78
C LEU A 290 21.16 3.60 -3.83
N PHE A 291 20.63 4.71 -4.34
CA PHE A 291 19.63 4.77 -5.41
C PHE A 291 20.20 5.35 -6.71
N VAL A 292 21.43 5.82 -6.68
CA VAL A 292 22.20 6.26 -7.85
C VAL A 292 23.00 5.09 -8.43
N GLU A 293 23.22 5.10 -9.75
CA GLU A 293 24.14 4.20 -10.41
C GLU A 293 25.56 4.79 -10.33
N ARG A 294 26.56 3.93 -10.18
CA ARG A 294 27.96 4.35 -10.35
C ARG A 294 28.18 4.68 -11.83
N ASN A 295 28.64 5.89 -12.10
CA ASN A 295 29.16 6.24 -13.43
C ASN A 295 30.47 5.50 -13.70
#